data_04e6ab43b312b9cc5ac4f7b0829ed632
#
_entry.id   04e6ab43b312b9cc5ac4f7b0829ed632
#
_cell.length_a   1.000
_cell.length_b   1.000
_cell.length_c   1.000
_cell.angle_alpha   90.00
_cell.angle_beta   90.00
_cell.angle_gamma   90.00
#
_symmetry.space_group_name_H-M   'P 1'
#
loop_
_entity.id
_entity.type
_entity.pdbx_description
1 polymer ?
#
loop_
_entity_poly.entity_id
_entity_poly.type
_entity_poly.pdbx_seq_one_letter_code
_entity_poly.pdbx_strand_id
1 'polypeptide(L)'
;MASHQIDRYADAYYSMIWCGPKGYPEQVNAGRCYQTGLLAMVRYNGEPDILFADGSTGDGFSFRWCPAWGAPAFNGGKGPFHELWEYLGEATGLDVHWEEDHEGGFDEAWARLRALVDRDIPVQVGLHFSVISQWAEANSPAVAIRAQRPAAKFGFGHHVVVAGYDDEAGTVTIWEPNDDAAHARFTCPVDAFRRAWAAAEQRTDGHYAAWPHHHPWNDGPSLHDGYGPWCMVWIEPGRDPRWDIARSIRHSYRRNLKILRGEYPKPYALFGNQWMIPHWETGAPGMARCAQAVLDDTLGDVKLPDGGTRALFAEAQIPNHGVMGRASAAGYLRRVVAELDLRGLPSTAVAAAARGMEQSSALFRELRYERDLKAAGALLARIAQVELSVLAEMEAGWVQVALITERSPATRAA
;
A
#
# COMPACT_ATOMS: atom_id res chain seq x y z
N MET A 1 35.52 -6.72 -11.61
CA MET A 1 34.18 -6.14 -11.68
C MET A 1 33.44 -6.62 -10.44
N ALA A 2 32.65 -5.79 -9.81
CA ALA A 2 31.99 -6.12 -8.55
C ALA A 2 30.62 -6.77 -8.83
N SER A 3 30.24 -7.75 -8.02
CA SER A 3 28.89 -8.28 -7.94
C SER A 3 28.50 -8.41 -6.48
N HIS A 4 27.25 -8.13 -6.15
CA HIS A 4 26.72 -8.30 -4.81
C HIS A 4 25.27 -8.78 -4.85
N GLN A 5 24.94 -9.72 -3.95
CA GLN A 5 23.61 -10.30 -3.85
C GLN A 5 23.24 -10.45 -2.37
N ILE A 6 22.09 -9.89 -2.01
CA ILE A 6 21.53 -9.99 -0.65
C ILE A 6 20.69 -11.27 -0.54
N ASP A 7 21.35 -12.43 -0.34
CA ASP A 7 20.67 -13.73 -0.35
C ASP A 7 19.65 -13.88 0.78
N ARG A 8 19.94 -13.35 1.98
CA ARG A 8 19.02 -13.41 3.14
C ARG A 8 17.72 -12.64 2.93
N TYR A 9 17.60 -11.80 1.88
CA TYR A 9 16.34 -11.13 1.57
C TYR A 9 15.26 -12.13 1.16
N ALA A 10 15.63 -13.28 0.60
CA ALA A 10 14.69 -14.36 0.27
C ALA A 10 13.89 -14.84 1.48
N ASP A 11 14.53 -14.93 2.67
CA ASP A 11 13.88 -15.36 3.91
C ASP A 11 12.92 -14.31 4.47
N ALA A 12 13.21 -13.05 4.18
CA ALA A 12 12.38 -11.92 4.59
C ALA A 12 11.28 -11.59 3.60
N TYR A 13 11.34 -12.12 2.39
CA TYR A 13 10.37 -11.83 1.36
C TYR A 13 8.95 -12.06 1.86
N TYR A 14 8.12 -11.07 1.67
CA TYR A 14 6.72 -11.08 2.04
C TYR A 14 5.87 -10.72 0.84
N SER A 15 4.88 -11.50 0.57
CA SER A 15 3.90 -11.23 -0.47
C SER A 15 2.50 -11.25 0.12
N MET A 16 1.74 -10.22 -0.14
CA MET A 16 0.32 -10.17 0.18
C MET A 16 -0.50 -10.90 -0.90
N ILE A 17 -0.07 -12.09 -1.29
CA ILE A 17 -0.82 -12.91 -2.23
C ILE A 17 -2.00 -13.54 -1.52
N TRP A 18 -3.17 -13.29 -2.02
CA TRP A 18 -4.36 -14.02 -1.64
C TRP A 18 -4.62 -15.12 -2.67
N CYS A 19 -4.56 -16.37 -2.21
CA CYS A 19 -5.02 -17.51 -2.99
C CYS A 19 -6.54 -17.59 -2.86
N GLY A 20 -7.26 -17.46 -3.96
CA GLY A 20 -8.70 -17.63 -4.03
C GLY A 20 -9.16 -19.01 -3.54
N PRO A 21 -10.48 -19.21 -3.34
CA PRO A 21 -11.00 -20.54 -3.03
C PRO A 21 -10.55 -21.56 -4.05
N LYS A 22 -10.35 -22.81 -3.60
CA LYS A 22 -10.00 -23.95 -4.49
C LYS A 22 -10.91 -23.96 -5.71
N GLY A 23 -10.34 -23.78 -6.89
CA GLY A 23 -11.06 -23.78 -8.16
C GLY A 23 -10.99 -22.46 -8.95
N TYR A 24 -10.50 -21.38 -8.34
CA TYR A 24 -10.15 -20.17 -9.07
C TYR A 24 -8.63 -20.13 -9.28
N PRO A 25 -8.14 -20.19 -10.52
CA PRO A 25 -6.69 -20.23 -10.81
C PRO A 25 -5.97 -18.91 -10.59
N GLU A 26 -6.67 -17.88 -10.16
CA GLU A 26 -6.11 -16.55 -10.02
C GLU A 26 -5.51 -16.35 -8.62
N GLN A 27 -4.20 -16.45 -8.55
CA GLN A 27 -3.43 -15.75 -7.54
C GLN A 27 -3.69 -14.27 -7.77
N VAL A 28 -4.42 -13.64 -6.87
CA VAL A 28 -4.72 -12.23 -7.00
C VAL A 28 -3.86 -11.44 -6.07
N ASN A 29 -3.02 -10.76 -6.69
CA ASN A 29 -2.18 -9.75 -6.13
C ASN A 29 -3.00 -8.55 -5.68
N ALA A 30 -2.72 -8.08 -4.49
CA ALA A 30 -3.45 -6.96 -3.89
C ALA A 30 -3.16 -5.60 -4.54
N GLY A 31 -2.21 -5.51 -5.49
CA GLY A 31 -1.87 -4.24 -6.14
C GLY A 31 -1.24 -3.20 -5.19
N ARG A 32 -0.69 -3.64 -4.06
CA ARG A 32 -0.07 -2.78 -3.04
C ARG A 32 1.45 -2.91 -3.06
N CYS A 33 2.03 -2.87 -4.24
CA CYS A 33 3.44 -3.14 -4.46
C CYS A 33 4.38 -2.32 -3.56
N TYR A 34 4.13 -1.01 -3.44
CA TYR A 34 4.94 -0.13 -2.61
C TYR A 34 4.92 -0.52 -1.14
N GLN A 35 3.78 -0.97 -0.63
CA GLN A 35 3.61 -1.34 0.77
C GLN A 35 4.16 -2.74 1.04
N THR A 36 3.91 -3.68 0.12
CA THR A 36 4.40 -5.05 0.24
C THR A 36 5.93 -5.10 0.24
N GLY A 37 6.57 -4.34 -0.64
CA GLY A 37 8.04 -4.22 -0.66
C GLY A 37 8.60 -3.64 0.64
N LEU A 38 7.98 -2.58 1.17
CA LEU A 38 8.36 -2.00 2.46
C LEU A 38 8.20 -2.99 3.61
N LEU A 39 7.11 -3.75 3.66
CA LEU A 39 6.87 -4.73 4.71
C LEU A 39 7.87 -5.90 4.66
N ALA A 40 8.30 -6.30 3.46
CA ALA A 40 9.39 -7.25 3.31
C ALA A 40 10.72 -6.70 3.88
N MET A 41 11.02 -5.42 3.64
CA MET A 41 12.20 -4.77 4.22
C MET A 41 12.09 -4.58 5.74
N VAL A 42 10.89 -4.31 6.26
CA VAL A 42 10.62 -4.26 7.71
C VAL A 42 10.89 -5.62 8.35
N ARG A 43 10.41 -6.69 7.74
CA ARG A 43 10.68 -8.07 8.17
C ARG A 43 12.16 -8.42 8.08
N TYR A 44 12.83 -7.98 7.03
CA TYR A 44 14.28 -8.14 6.84
C TYR A 44 15.08 -7.51 7.99
N ASN A 45 14.58 -6.41 8.54
CA ASN A 45 15.15 -5.72 9.68
C ASN A 45 14.67 -6.25 11.05
N GLY A 46 14.03 -7.42 11.08
CA GLY A 46 13.73 -8.16 12.30
C GLY A 46 12.39 -7.83 12.97
N GLU A 47 11.47 -7.11 12.29
CA GLU A 47 10.11 -6.92 12.79
C GLU A 47 9.22 -8.10 12.38
N PRO A 48 8.77 -8.94 13.33
CA PRO A 48 7.97 -10.12 12.99
C PRO A 48 6.49 -9.80 12.78
N ASP A 49 5.97 -8.71 13.37
CA ASP A 49 4.55 -8.36 13.34
C ASP A 49 4.21 -7.46 12.14
N ILE A 50 4.21 -8.05 10.96
CA ILE A 50 3.97 -7.35 9.70
C ILE A 50 2.56 -6.75 9.64
N LEU A 51 1.56 -7.41 10.22
CA LEU A 51 0.19 -6.88 10.21
C LEU A 51 0.05 -5.66 11.11
N PHE A 52 0.78 -5.63 12.24
CA PHE A 52 0.85 -4.45 13.08
C PHE A 52 1.54 -3.29 12.34
N ALA A 53 2.69 -3.55 11.73
CA ALA A 53 3.42 -2.54 10.97
C ALA A 53 2.56 -1.96 9.84
N ASP A 54 1.91 -2.80 9.04
CA ASP A 54 1.03 -2.39 7.95
C ASP A 54 -0.19 -1.61 8.46
N GLY A 55 -0.91 -2.15 9.43
CA GLY A 55 -2.10 -1.51 9.99
C GLY A 55 -1.79 -0.19 10.69
N SER A 56 -0.58 -0.02 11.24
CA SER A 56 -0.12 1.24 11.85
C SER A 56 -0.01 2.37 10.85
N THR A 57 0.21 2.08 9.57
CA THR A 57 0.25 3.11 8.51
C THR A 57 -1.09 3.77 8.23
N GLY A 58 -2.18 3.15 8.64
CA GLY A 58 -3.54 3.62 8.41
C GLY A 58 -4.17 3.15 7.11
N ASP A 59 -3.40 2.54 6.22
CA ASP A 59 -3.89 2.12 4.92
C ASP A 59 -5.06 1.14 5.00
N GLY A 60 -5.03 0.24 5.99
CA GLY A 60 -6.08 -0.72 6.25
C GLY A 60 -7.41 -0.12 6.72
N PHE A 61 -7.42 1.13 7.16
CA PHE A 61 -8.61 1.87 7.60
C PHE A 61 -9.12 2.84 6.53
N SER A 62 -8.41 2.98 5.43
CA SER A 62 -8.70 4.01 4.44
C SER A 62 -9.80 3.59 3.47
N PHE A 63 -10.59 4.57 3.09
CA PHE A 63 -11.54 4.55 1.99
C PHE A 63 -11.63 5.95 1.42
N ARG A 64 -11.74 6.07 0.12
CA ARG A 64 -12.09 7.33 -0.54
C ARG A 64 -12.94 7.09 -1.77
N TRP A 65 -13.81 8.03 -2.04
CA TRP A 65 -14.64 8.05 -3.21
C TRP A 65 -14.90 9.50 -3.64
N CYS A 66 -14.84 9.73 -4.94
CA CYS A 66 -15.21 11.01 -5.51
C CYS A 66 -16.48 10.83 -6.35
N PRO A 67 -17.61 11.44 -5.99
CA PRO A 67 -18.86 11.34 -6.74
C PRO A 67 -18.72 11.75 -8.21
N ALA A 68 -17.87 12.74 -8.50
CA ALA A 68 -17.64 13.21 -9.87
C ALA A 68 -16.92 12.20 -10.75
N TRP A 69 -16.23 11.21 -10.18
CA TRP A 69 -15.44 10.23 -10.90
C TRP A 69 -15.98 8.81 -10.82
N GLY A 70 -16.99 8.59 -9.98
CA GLY A 70 -17.71 7.33 -9.92
C GLY A 70 -16.96 6.14 -9.34
N ALA A 71 -15.64 6.19 -9.19
CA ALA A 71 -14.86 5.04 -8.76
C ALA A 71 -14.39 5.14 -7.29
N PRO A 72 -14.73 4.18 -6.43
CA PRO A 72 -14.20 4.12 -5.06
C PRO A 72 -12.79 3.56 -5.01
N ALA A 73 -12.06 3.92 -3.97
CA ALA A 73 -10.76 3.38 -3.65
C ALA A 73 -10.61 3.00 -2.19
N PHE A 74 -10.00 1.87 -1.94
CA PHE A 74 -9.89 1.27 -0.62
C PHE A 74 -8.48 1.37 -0.02
N ASN A 75 -7.59 2.10 -0.64
CA ASN A 75 -6.19 2.21 -0.22
C ASN A 75 -5.62 3.60 -0.41
N GLY A 76 -6.38 4.59 -0.46
CA GLY A 76 -5.84 5.88 -0.86
C GLY A 76 -6.31 7.04 -0.01
N GLY A 77 -6.83 6.76 1.16
CA GLY A 77 -7.27 7.79 2.09
C GLY A 77 -6.15 8.33 2.97
N LYS A 78 -4.92 7.96 2.71
CA LYS A 78 -3.74 8.45 3.41
C LYS A 78 -3.02 9.51 2.59
N GLY A 79 -2.21 10.30 3.25
CA GLY A 79 -1.39 11.30 2.65
C GLY A 79 -0.37 10.77 1.64
N PRO A 80 0.57 11.60 1.22
CA PRO A 80 1.65 11.23 0.31
C PRO A 80 2.45 10.01 0.79
N PHE A 81 3.13 9.31 -0.10
CA PHE A 81 3.90 8.09 0.24
C PHE A 81 4.94 8.32 1.33
N HIS A 82 5.59 9.49 1.39
CA HIS A 82 6.56 9.81 2.44
C HIS A 82 5.92 9.79 3.84
N GLU A 83 4.68 10.26 4.01
CA GLU A 83 3.99 10.14 5.29
C GLU A 83 3.80 8.66 5.70
N LEU A 84 3.58 7.78 4.73
CA LEU A 84 3.49 6.35 4.98
C LEU A 84 4.81 5.78 5.50
N TRP A 85 5.92 6.22 4.93
CA TRP A 85 7.26 5.79 5.34
C TRP A 85 7.58 6.28 6.76
N GLU A 86 7.26 7.54 7.05
CA GLU A 86 7.37 8.11 8.39
C GLU A 86 6.53 7.34 9.41
N TYR A 87 5.28 7.02 9.06
CA TYR A 87 4.38 6.25 9.94
C TYR A 87 4.87 4.82 10.18
N LEU A 88 5.49 4.22 9.17
CA LEU A 88 6.09 2.90 9.31
C LEU A 88 7.30 2.95 10.25
N GLY A 89 8.16 3.93 10.10
CA GLY A 89 9.28 4.17 11.02
C GLY A 89 8.81 4.42 12.45
N GLU A 90 7.80 5.28 12.63
CA GLU A 90 7.19 5.51 13.94
C GLU A 90 6.61 4.23 14.57
N ALA A 91 5.95 3.40 13.77
CA ALA A 91 5.32 2.16 14.23
C ALA A 91 6.34 1.11 14.67
N THR A 92 7.45 1.00 13.96
CA THR A 92 8.42 -0.09 14.13
C THR A 92 9.71 0.33 14.86
N GLY A 93 9.97 1.63 14.93
CA GLY A 93 11.23 2.19 15.44
C GLY A 93 12.41 1.99 14.48
N LEU A 94 12.14 1.57 13.25
CA LEU A 94 13.12 1.45 12.19
C LEU A 94 13.33 2.82 11.52
N ASP A 95 14.54 3.08 11.06
CA ASP A 95 14.89 4.31 10.36
C ASP A 95 14.64 4.13 8.86
N VAL A 96 13.52 4.71 8.39
CA VAL A 96 13.09 4.62 7.00
C VAL A 96 13.55 5.87 6.27
N HIS A 97 14.34 5.68 5.24
CA HIS A 97 14.90 6.74 4.41
C HIS A 97 14.30 6.71 3.01
N TRP A 98 14.31 7.86 2.36
CA TRP A 98 13.95 7.98 0.96
C TRP A 98 14.73 9.10 0.30
N GLU A 99 15.02 8.94 -0.97
CA GLU A 99 15.69 9.92 -1.84
C GLU A 99 15.00 9.93 -3.20
N GLU A 100 14.98 11.08 -3.84
CA GLU A 100 14.50 11.28 -5.21
C GLU A 100 15.24 12.46 -5.84
N ASP A 101 15.04 12.72 -7.13
CA ASP A 101 15.53 13.91 -7.84
C ASP A 101 17.06 14.08 -7.76
N HIS A 102 17.82 13.01 -8.01
CA HIS A 102 19.27 13.08 -8.03
C HIS A 102 19.76 13.98 -9.18
N GLU A 103 20.49 15.06 -8.86
CA GLU A 103 21.00 16.04 -9.83
C GLU A 103 21.93 15.40 -10.87
N GLY A 104 22.73 14.42 -10.48
CA GLY A 104 23.59 13.61 -11.36
C GLY A 104 22.84 12.53 -12.15
N GLY A 105 21.53 12.46 -12.02
CA GLY A 105 20.68 11.53 -12.74
C GLY A 105 20.95 10.06 -12.38
N PHE A 106 20.85 9.20 -13.40
CA PHE A 106 21.02 7.76 -13.18
C PHE A 106 22.34 7.37 -12.55
N ASP A 107 23.45 7.97 -12.96
CA ASP A 107 24.77 7.52 -12.52
C ASP A 107 24.96 7.78 -11.02
N GLU A 108 24.48 8.90 -10.52
CA GLU A 108 24.49 9.21 -9.08
C GLU A 108 23.52 8.29 -8.30
N ALA A 109 22.27 8.18 -8.75
CA ALA A 109 21.28 7.33 -8.13
C ALA A 109 21.72 5.86 -8.12
N TRP A 110 22.29 5.37 -9.22
CA TRP A 110 22.81 4.01 -9.33
C TRP A 110 24.00 3.76 -8.40
N ALA A 111 24.94 4.70 -8.32
CA ALA A 111 26.05 4.60 -7.38
C ALA A 111 25.56 4.56 -5.91
N ARG A 112 24.55 5.37 -5.58
CA ARG A 112 23.93 5.39 -4.26
C ARG A 112 23.21 4.08 -3.94
N LEU A 113 22.40 3.56 -4.90
CA LEU A 113 21.71 2.28 -4.74
C LEU A 113 22.69 1.14 -4.52
N ARG A 114 23.77 1.06 -5.32
CA ARG A 114 24.81 0.05 -5.17
C ARG A 114 25.49 0.13 -3.79
N ALA A 115 25.83 1.33 -3.34
CA ALA A 115 26.44 1.52 -2.02
C ALA A 115 25.54 1.03 -0.86
N LEU A 116 24.23 1.05 -1.02
CA LEU A 116 23.26 0.47 -0.07
C LEU A 116 23.27 -1.06 -0.18
N VAL A 117 23.17 -1.59 -1.39
CA VAL A 117 23.20 -3.04 -1.63
C VAL A 117 24.50 -3.67 -1.14
N ASP A 118 25.64 -3.01 -1.35
CA ASP A 118 26.96 -3.45 -0.85
C ASP A 118 27.04 -3.53 0.70
N ARG A 119 26.13 -2.84 1.39
CA ARG A 119 25.96 -2.88 2.85
C ARG A 119 24.86 -3.88 3.27
N ASP A 120 24.42 -4.75 2.40
CA ASP A 120 23.29 -5.65 2.62
C ASP A 120 21.97 -4.93 2.93
N ILE A 121 21.74 -3.76 2.36
CA ILE A 121 20.50 -3.00 2.51
C ILE A 121 19.69 -3.11 1.22
N PRO A 122 18.54 -3.83 1.23
CA PRO A 122 17.66 -3.88 0.06
C PRO A 122 16.99 -2.52 -0.17
N VAL A 123 16.81 -2.16 -1.44
CA VAL A 123 16.32 -0.83 -1.83
C VAL A 123 15.04 -0.96 -2.65
N GLN A 124 13.96 -0.38 -2.17
CA GLN A 124 12.74 -0.27 -2.96
C GLN A 124 12.85 0.91 -3.92
N VAL A 125 12.50 0.69 -5.18
CA VAL A 125 12.50 1.71 -6.23
C VAL A 125 11.14 1.81 -6.91
N GLY A 126 10.72 3.03 -7.24
CA GLY A 126 9.57 3.28 -8.10
C GLY A 126 10.02 3.33 -9.56
N LEU A 127 9.36 2.58 -10.44
CA LEU A 127 9.75 2.49 -11.85
C LEU A 127 8.55 2.26 -12.78
N HIS A 128 8.79 2.40 -14.07
CA HIS A 128 7.80 2.11 -15.09
C HIS A 128 7.87 0.62 -15.48
N PHE A 129 6.96 -0.17 -14.92
CA PHE A 129 7.05 -1.63 -14.98
C PHE A 129 6.98 -2.20 -16.40
N SER A 130 6.24 -1.59 -17.33
CA SER A 130 6.14 -2.11 -18.69
C SER A 130 7.49 -2.20 -19.43
N VAL A 131 8.49 -1.43 -18.99
CA VAL A 131 9.85 -1.47 -19.57
C VAL A 131 10.61 -2.73 -19.19
N ILE A 132 10.33 -3.28 -17.99
CA ILE A 132 11.01 -4.48 -17.47
C ILE A 132 10.09 -5.71 -17.37
N SER A 133 8.82 -5.57 -17.73
CA SER A 133 7.83 -6.65 -17.57
C SER A 133 8.23 -7.94 -18.28
N GLN A 134 8.87 -7.86 -19.43
CA GLN A 134 9.29 -9.04 -20.19
C GLN A 134 10.24 -9.97 -19.42
N TRP A 135 11.10 -9.43 -18.55
CA TRP A 135 11.99 -10.24 -17.70
C TRP A 135 11.26 -10.83 -16.49
N ALA A 136 10.31 -10.08 -15.95
CA ALA A 136 9.45 -10.57 -14.89
C ALA A 136 8.48 -11.65 -15.41
N GLU A 137 7.89 -11.46 -16.60
CA GLU A 137 6.96 -12.41 -17.23
C GLU A 137 7.59 -13.75 -17.53
N ALA A 138 8.88 -13.78 -17.88
CA ALA A 138 9.61 -15.02 -18.12
C ALA A 138 9.69 -15.90 -16.88
N ASN A 139 9.57 -15.32 -15.68
CA ASN A 139 9.67 -15.99 -14.40
C ASN A 139 8.34 -16.05 -13.62
N SER A 140 7.35 -15.23 -14.00
CA SER A 140 6.12 -15.06 -13.24
C SER A 140 4.86 -15.16 -14.10
N PRO A 141 4.07 -16.24 -13.93
CA PRO A 141 2.74 -16.34 -14.56
C PRO A 141 1.78 -15.22 -14.17
N ALA A 142 1.87 -14.71 -12.93
CA ALA A 142 1.01 -13.65 -12.44
C ALA A 142 1.33 -12.29 -13.11
N VAL A 143 2.60 -12.02 -13.37
CA VAL A 143 3.02 -10.83 -14.11
C VAL A 143 2.63 -10.95 -15.58
N ALA A 144 2.80 -12.12 -16.19
CA ALA A 144 2.38 -12.38 -17.57
C ALA A 144 0.89 -12.11 -17.80
N ILE A 145 0.03 -12.51 -16.85
CA ILE A 145 -1.40 -12.22 -16.91
C ILE A 145 -1.68 -10.71 -16.83
N ARG A 146 -0.93 -9.97 -16.02
CA ARG A 146 -1.08 -8.50 -15.90
C ARG A 146 -0.61 -7.76 -17.16
N ALA A 147 0.49 -8.19 -17.76
CA ALA A 147 1.03 -7.59 -18.98
C ALA A 147 0.07 -7.70 -20.18
N GLN A 148 -0.80 -8.71 -20.17
CA GLN A 148 -1.85 -8.90 -21.18
C GLN A 148 -3.04 -7.95 -21.00
N ARG A 149 -3.17 -7.25 -19.87
CA ARG A 149 -4.26 -6.31 -19.64
C ARG A 149 -4.04 -4.99 -20.36
N PRO A 150 -5.09 -4.35 -20.92
CA PRO A 150 -4.96 -3.06 -21.62
C PRO A 150 -4.28 -1.97 -20.82
N ALA A 151 -4.46 -1.96 -19.49
CA ALA A 151 -3.79 -1.02 -18.58
C ALA A 151 -2.26 -1.12 -18.61
N ALA A 152 -1.70 -2.30 -18.88
CA ALA A 152 -0.25 -2.47 -19.02
C ALA A 152 0.31 -1.72 -20.25
N LYS A 153 -0.52 -1.41 -21.25
CA LYS A 153 -0.13 -0.61 -22.42
C LYS A 153 0.03 0.88 -22.12
N PHE A 154 -0.52 1.35 -20.98
CA PHE A 154 -0.56 2.78 -20.63
C PHE A 154 0.47 3.20 -19.60
N GLY A 155 1.51 2.41 -19.39
CA GLY A 155 2.58 2.79 -18.51
C GLY A 155 2.15 2.74 -17.04
N PHE A 156 2.46 1.64 -16.38
CA PHE A 156 2.11 1.43 -14.99
C PHE A 156 3.31 1.71 -14.09
N GLY A 157 3.19 2.73 -13.24
CA GLY A 157 4.14 2.91 -12.15
C GLY A 157 4.03 1.79 -11.14
N HIS A 158 5.15 1.24 -10.77
CA HIS A 158 5.23 0.09 -9.90
C HIS A 158 6.43 0.20 -8.98
N HIS A 159 6.35 -0.40 -7.81
CA HIS A 159 7.47 -0.51 -6.90
C HIS A 159 8.00 -1.94 -6.88
N VAL A 160 9.32 -2.05 -6.94
CA VAL A 160 10.05 -3.31 -6.80
C VAL A 160 11.19 -3.14 -5.81
N VAL A 161 11.75 -4.25 -5.33
CA VAL A 161 12.91 -4.20 -4.42
C VAL A 161 14.13 -4.71 -5.15
N VAL A 162 15.18 -3.89 -5.18
CA VAL A 162 16.50 -4.26 -5.67
C VAL A 162 17.29 -4.86 -4.51
N ALA A 163 17.78 -6.08 -4.70
CA ALA A 163 18.56 -6.80 -3.70
C ALA A 163 19.85 -7.40 -4.28
N GLY A 164 20.32 -6.90 -5.41
CA GLY A 164 21.61 -7.31 -5.97
C GLY A 164 21.90 -6.74 -7.34
N TYR A 165 23.15 -6.88 -7.75
CA TYR A 165 23.61 -6.52 -9.08
C TYR A 165 24.84 -7.37 -9.47
N ASP A 166 25.12 -7.44 -10.75
CA ASP A 166 26.30 -8.08 -11.33
C ASP A 166 26.86 -7.20 -12.45
N ASP A 167 28.03 -6.61 -12.21
CA ASP A 167 28.70 -5.73 -13.19
C ASP A 167 29.28 -6.50 -14.38
N GLU A 168 29.62 -7.78 -14.20
CA GLU A 168 30.17 -8.60 -15.29
C GLU A 168 29.05 -9.01 -16.25
N ALA A 169 27.93 -9.43 -15.69
CA ALA A 169 26.73 -9.78 -16.47
C ALA A 169 25.95 -8.52 -16.93
N GLY A 170 26.21 -7.35 -16.34
CA GLY A 170 25.47 -6.11 -16.59
C GLY A 170 24.01 -6.20 -16.15
N THR A 171 23.72 -6.84 -15.02
CA THR A 171 22.35 -7.13 -14.57
C THR A 171 22.04 -6.60 -13.18
N VAL A 172 20.76 -6.40 -12.91
CA VAL A 172 20.17 -6.05 -11.62
C VAL A 172 19.27 -7.19 -11.16
N THR A 173 19.38 -7.58 -9.89
CA THR A 173 18.47 -8.54 -9.26
C THR A 173 17.33 -7.82 -8.58
N ILE A 174 16.12 -8.17 -8.97
CA ILE A 174 14.87 -7.54 -8.57
C ILE A 174 13.97 -8.57 -7.89
N TRP A 175 13.25 -8.11 -6.87
CA TRP A 175 12.15 -8.84 -6.25
C TRP A 175 10.84 -8.10 -6.51
N GLU A 176 9.90 -8.79 -7.16
CA GLU A 176 8.54 -8.34 -7.45
C GLU A 176 7.65 -8.57 -6.22
N PRO A 177 7.25 -7.50 -5.47
CA PRO A 177 6.54 -7.68 -4.21
C PRO A 177 5.14 -8.26 -4.37
N ASN A 178 4.68 -8.29 -5.57
CA ASN A 178 3.34 -8.76 -5.90
C ASN A 178 3.32 -10.20 -6.43
N ASP A 179 4.35 -10.97 -6.31
CA ASP A 179 4.40 -12.36 -6.75
C ASP A 179 4.60 -13.33 -5.58
N ASP A 180 4.54 -14.62 -5.82
CA ASP A 180 4.94 -15.61 -4.82
C ASP A 180 6.48 -15.69 -4.72
N ALA A 181 6.97 -16.22 -3.61
CA ALA A 181 8.40 -16.27 -3.33
C ALA A 181 9.20 -17.06 -4.37
N ALA A 182 8.56 -18.03 -5.05
CA ALA A 182 9.23 -18.85 -6.06
C ALA A 182 9.44 -18.10 -7.38
N HIS A 183 8.61 -17.11 -7.67
CA HIS A 183 8.58 -16.40 -8.94
C HIS A 183 8.94 -14.90 -8.81
N ALA A 184 9.01 -14.39 -7.59
CA ALA A 184 9.23 -12.96 -7.33
C ALA A 184 10.60 -12.48 -7.77
N ARG A 185 11.62 -13.34 -7.71
CA ARG A 185 13.00 -12.96 -8.05
C ARG A 185 13.27 -13.11 -9.54
N PHE A 186 13.73 -12.03 -10.17
CA PHE A 186 14.21 -12.04 -11.55
C PHE A 186 15.40 -11.10 -11.73
N THR A 187 16.08 -11.22 -12.87
CA THR A 187 17.15 -10.32 -13.26
C THR A 187 16.79 -9.60 -14.57
N CYS A 188 17.19 -8.34 -14.69
CA CYS A 188 17.10 -7.62 -15.94
C CYS A 188 18.41 -6.87 -16.24
N PRO A 189 18.69 -6.53 -17.51
CA PRO A 189 19.84 -5.70 -17.85
C PRO A 189 19.78 -4.32 -17.17
N VAL A 190 20.93 -3.82 -16.71
CA VAL A 190 21.04 -2.48 -16.09
C VAL A 190 20.49 -1.39 -17.01
N ASP A 191 20.72 -1.47 -18.34
CA ASP A 191 20.15 -0.51 -19.29
C ASP A 191 18.63 -0.54 -19.36
N ALA A 192 18.00 -1.71 -19.21
CA ALA A 192 16.55 -1.81 -19.14
C ALA A 192 16.02 -1.24 -17.83
N PHE A 193 16.68 -1.56 -16.71
CA PHE A 193 16.38 -0.98 -15.41
C PHE A 193 16.51 0.55 -15.42
N ARG A 194 17.60 1.09 -15.99
CA ARG A 194 17.79 2.53 -16.18
C ARG A 194 16.60 3.16 -16.89
N ARG A 195 16.19 2.60 -18.03
CA ARG A 195 15.03 3.14 -18.78
C ARG A 195 13.73 3.05 -17.99
N ALA A 196 13.52 1.96 -17.25
CA ALA A 196 12.34 1.80 -16.41
C ALA A 196 12.30 2.81 -15.26
N TRP A 197 13.44 3.08 -14.65
CA TRP A 197 13.58 4.00 -13.53
C TRP A 197 13.50 5.47 -13.99
N ALA A 198 14.13 5.81 -15.11
CA ALA A 198 14.02 7.13 -15.74
C ALA A 198 12.60 7.42 -16.28
N ALA A 199 11.89 6.39 -16.74
CA ALA A 199 10.55 6.57 -17.30
C ALA A 199 9.51 6.97 -16.22
N ALA A 200 9.84 6.87 -14.95
CA ALA A 200 9.07 7.53 -13.89
C ALA A 200 9.04 9.06 -14.08
N GLU A 201 10.08 9.64 -14.68
CA GLU A 201 10.19 11.06 -15.06
C GLU A 201 9.30 11.43 -16.26
N GLN A 202 9.14 10.55 -17.24
CA GLN A 202 8.42 10.84 -18.49
C GLN A 202 6.89 10.93 -18.35
N ARG A 203 6.38 10.78 -17.14
CA ARG A 203 4.95 10.98 -16.84
C ARG A 203 4.49 12.43 -16.99
N THR A 204 5.41 13.38 -17.08
CA THR A 204 5.11 14.80 -17.18
C THR A 204 4.74 15.26 -18.58
N ASP A 205 5.05 14.51 -19.63
CA ASP A 205 4.92 14.96 -21.01
C ASP A 205 3.69 14.46 -21.77
N GLY A 206 2.56 14.36 -21.08
CA GLY A 206 1.26 14.42 -21.76
C GLY A 206 0.61 13.09 -22.13
N HIS A 207 1.18 11.93 -21.86
CA HIS A 207 0.46 10.66 -22.08
C HIS A 207 -0.73 10.48 -21.13
N TYR A 208 -0.72 11.13 -19.98
CA TYR A 208 -1.87 11.18 -19.07
C TYR A 208 -2.83 12.34 -19.38
N ALA A 209 -2.43 13.35 -20.14
CA ALA A 209 -3.33 14.39 -20.62
C ALA A 209 -4.40 13.86 -21.59
N ALA A 210 -4.20 12.65 -22.12
CA ALA A 210 -5.18 11.97 -22.98
C ALA A 210 -6.29 11.23 -22.20
N TRP A 211 -6.19 11.15 -20.88
CA TRP A 211 -7.30 10.67 -20.05
C TRP A 211 -8.22 11.86 -19.73
N PRO A 212 -9.34 12.01 -20.41
CA PRO A 212 -10.23 13.17 -20.23
C PRO A 212 -10.90 13.19 -18.86
N HIS A 213 -10.68 12.18 -18.07
CA HIS A 213 -11.15 12.04 -16.69
C HIS A 213 -9.94 11.64 -15.85
N HIS A 214 -9.18 12.63 -15.50
CA HIS A 214 -8.03 12.55 -14.64
C HIS A 214 -8.26 11.56 -13.53
N HIS A 215 -7.53 10.45 -13.58
CA HIS A 215 -7.56 9.49 -12.48
C HIS A 215 -6.82 10.15 -11.33
N PRO A 216 -7.45 10.37 -10.17
CA PRO A 216 -6.86 11.13 -9.08
C PRO A 216 -5.57 10.54 -8.51
N TRP A 217 -5.22 9.37 -8.96
CA TRP A 217 -3.98 8.68 -8.62
C TRP A 217 -2.79 9.11 -9.48
N ASN A 218 -3.04 9.75 -10.62
CA ASN A 218 -2.05 9.95 -11.67
C ASN A 218 -1.96 11.39 -12.14
N ASP A 219 -2.78 12.30 -11.58
CA ASP A 219 -2.97 13.61 -12.16
C ASP A 219 -2.52 14.73 -11.28
N GLY A 220 -1.63 15.33 -11.74
CA GLY A 220 -1.00 16.50 -11.21
C GLY A 220 0.45 16.23 -10.92
N PRO A 221 1.11 17.17 -10.32
CA PRO A 221 2.47 17.04 -9.82
C PRO A 221 2.60 16.02 -8.68
N SER A 222 1.79 14.98 -8.69
CA SER A 222 1.86 13.74 -7.92
C SER A 222 3.15 12.96 -8.16
N LEU A 223 4.00 13.50 -8.96
CA LEU A 223 5.41 13.19 -9.03
C LEU A 223 6.02 13.15 -7.62
N HIS A 224 5.46 13.92 -6.72
CA HIS A 224 5.84 13.95 -5.31
C HIS A 224 5.25 12.81 -4.46
N ASP A 225 4.47 11.92 -5.03
CA ASP A 225 3.96 10.73 -4.31
C ASP A 225 4.99 9.59 -4.25
N GLY A 226 6.28 9.89 -4.28
CA GLY A 226 7.36 8.91 -4.21
C GLY A 226 7.66 8.23 -5.56
N TYR A 227 7.29 8.86 -6.65
CA TYR A 227 7.61 8.49 -8.02
C TYR A 227 8.41 9.56 -8.75
N GLY A 228 9.08 10.42 -8.02
CA GLY A 228 10.08 11.29 -8.62
C GLY A 228 11.13 10.48 -9.37
N PRO A 229 11.83 11.09 -10.33
CA PRO A 229 12.91 10.42 -11.04
C PRO A 229 13.91 9.87 -10.02
N TRP A 230 14.30 8.62 -10.22
CA TRP A 230 15.28 7.93 -9.38
C TRP A 230 14.86 7.74 -7.91
N CYS A 231 13.55 7.74 -7.62
CA CYS A 231 13.05 7.52 -6.26
C CYS A 231 13.52 6.16 -5.72
N MET A 232 14.08 6.20 -4.53
CA MET A 232 14.46 5.02 -3.77
C MET A 232 14.08 5.15 -2.30
N VAL A 233 13.73 4.02 -1.68
CA VAL A 233 13.39 3.91 -0.26
C VAL A 233 14.16 2.75 0.32
N TRP A 234 14.74 2.93 1.50
CA TRP A 234 15.43 1.85 2.23
C TRP A 234 15.22 1.99 3.73
N ILE A 235 15.55 0.94 4.44
CA ILE A 235 15.48 0.89 5.90
C ILE A 235 16.88 0.59 6.41
N GLU A 236 17.44 1.51 7.22
CA GLU A 236 18.74 1.26 7.88
C GLU A 236 18.60 0.14 8.91
N PRO A 237 19.63 -0.73 9.02
CA PRO A 237 19.64 -1.79 10.02
C PRO A 237 19.64 -1.23 11.45
N GLY A 238 18.81 -1.82 12.28
CA GLY A 238 18.69 -1.46 13.69
C GLY A 238 17.45 -0.67 14.02
N ARG A 239 17.10 -0.69 15.28
CA ARG A 239 15.92 0.00 15.82
C ARG A 239 16.36 1.13 16.75
N ASP A 240 15.68 2.27 16.71
CA ASP A 240 15.91 3.34 17.69
C ASP A 240 15.77 2.76 19.12
N PRO A 241 16.79 2.80 19.95
CA PRO A 241 16.74 2.28 21.31
C PRO A 241 15.72 3.03 22.20
N ARG A 242 15.30 4.22 21.78
CA ARG A 242 14.28 5.01 22.47
C ARG A 242 12.86 4.67 22.01
N TRP A 243 12.74 3.86 20.94
CA TRP A 243 11.41 3.48 20.45
C TRP A 243 10.59 2.75 21.53
N ASP A 244 9.33 3.11 21.63
CA ASP A 244 8.39 2.55 22.57
C ASP A 244 7.05 2.23 21.90
N ILE A 245 6.65 0.96 21.97
CA ILE A 245 5.43 0.47 21.35
C ILE A 245 4.17 1.18 21.91
N ALA A 246 4.19 1.61 23.16
CA ALA A 246 3.06 2.32 23.76
C ALA A 246 2.82 3.67 23.05
N ARG A 247 3.90 4.40 22.78
CA ARG A 247 3.84 5.66 22.02
C ARG A 247 3.37 5.42 20.60
N SER A 248 3.95 4.42 19.94
CA SER A 248 3.58 4.02 18.58
C SER A 248 2.09 3.69 18.48
N ILE A 249 1.56 2.87 19.40
CA ILE A 249 0.14 2.51 19.43
C ILE A 249 -0.74 3.75 19.65
N ARG A 250 -0.44 4.62 20.59
CA ARG A 250 -1.27 5.83 20.83
C ARG A 250 -1.35 6.72 19.59
N HIS A 251 -0.21 6.95 18.93
CA HIS A 251 -0.16 7.82 17.75
C HIS A 251 -0.89 7.18 16.57
N SER A 252 -0.58 5.93 16.25
CA SER A 252 -1.19 5.23 15.13
C SER A 252 -2.68 4.98 15.33
N TYR A 253 -3.12 4.65 16.55
CA TYR A 253 -4.54 4.45 16.85
C TYR A 253 -5.35 5.73 16.62
N ARG A 254 -4.84 6.86 17.13
CA ARG A 254 -5.46 8.17 16.92
C ARG A 254 -5.53 8.54 15.45
N ARG A 255 -4.49 8.27 14.69
CA ARG A 255 -4.44 8.48 13.24
C ARG A 255 -5.46 7.60 12.52
N ASN A 256 -5.47 6.30 12.82
CA ASN A 256 -6.38 5.34 12.22
C ASN A 256 -7.84 5.67 12.50
N LEU A 257 -8.14 6.14 13.71
CA LEU A 257 -9.47 6.62 14.07
C LEU A 257 -9.90 7.81 13.22
N LYS A 258 -9.03 8.78 12.99
CA LYS A 258 -9.30 9.91 12.10
C LYS A 258 -9.52 9.47 10.66
N ILE A 259 -8.71 8.54 10.15
CA ILE A 259 -8.86 7.98 8.80
C ILE A 259 -10.23 7.34 8.65
N LEU A 260 -10.62 6.49 9.61
CA LEU A 260 -11.89 5.78 9.57
C LEU A 260 -13.10 6.72 9.71
N ARG A 261 -12.96 7.84 10.44
CA ARG A 261 -13.97 8.92 10.50
C ARG A 261 -14.11 9.70 9.21
N GLY A 262 -13.16 9.60 8.29
CA GLY A 262 -13.10 10.44 7.10
C GLY A 262 -12.52 11.84 7.35
N GLU A 263 -11.82 12.05 8.46
CA GLU A 263 -11.16 13.31 8.80
C GLU A 263 -9.74 13.42 8.19
N TYR A 264 -9.24 12.33 7.64
CA TYR A 264 -7.90 12.22 7.10
C TYR A 264 -7.92 11.42 5.76
N PRO A 265 -7.16 11.77 4.78
CA PRO A 265 -6.22 12.90 4.75
C PRO A 265 -6.93 14.22 4.63
N LYS A 266 -6.27 15.30 5.08
CA LYS A 266 -6.65 16.62 4.57
C LYS A 266 -6.66 16.52 3.05
N PRO A 267 -7.73 16.97 2.36
CA PRO A 267 -7.74 16.96 0.91
C PRO A 267 -6.42 17.55 0.43
N TYR A 268 -5.77 16.90 -0.50
CA TYR A 268 -4.42 17.21 -0.95
C TYR A 268 -4.24 18.71 -1.29
N ALA A 269 -4.16 19.54 -0.28
CA ALA A 269 -3.78 20.94 -0.44
C ALA A 269 -2.35 21.09 -0.98
N LEU A 270 -1.60 19.99 -1.01
CA LEU A 270 -0.23 19.92 -1.53
C LEU A 270 -0.13 19.89 -3.05
N PHE A 271 -1.18 19.50 -3.74
CA PHE A 271 -1.19 19.57 -5.20
C PHE A 271 -1.55 20.99 -5.63
N GLY A 272 -0.68 21.93 -5.58
CA GLY A 272 -0.75 23.34 -5.95
C GLY A 272 -1.92 23.91 -6.78
N ASN A 273 -2.88 23.10 -7.16
CA ASN A 273 -4.08 23.38 -7.92
C ASN A 273 -5.33 23.06 -7.11
N GLN A 274 -5.62 23.86 -6.10
CA GLN A 274 -6.77 23.70 -5.20
C GLN A 274 -8.13 23.50 -5.87
N TRP A 275 -8.27 23.90 -7.12
CA TRP A 275 -9.50 23.78 -7.91
C TRP A 275 -9.72 22.39 -8.54
N MET A 276 -8.72 21.48 -8.46
CA MET A 276 -8.78 20.13 -9.04
C MET A 276 -9.26 19.06 -8.06
N ILE A 277 -9.52 19.38 -6.80
CA ILE A 277 -9.94 18.38 -5.81
C ILE A 277 -11.45 18.47 -5.64
N PRO A 278 -12.20 17.66 -6.36
CA PRO A 278 -13.62 17.50 -6.08
C PRO A 278 -13.78 16.93 -4.68
N HIS A 279 -14.90 17.21 -4.05
CA HIS A 279 -15.19 16.76 -2.70
C HIS A 279 -15.03 15.25 -2.55
N TRP A 280 -13.97 14.84 -1.84
CA TRP A 280 -13.76 13.45 -1.51
C TRP A 280 -14.63 13.02 -0.34
N GLU A 281 -15.30 11.92 -0.54
CA GLU A 281 -15.96 11.18 0.51
C GLU A 281 -15.00 10.12 1.06
N THR A 282 -14.65 10.22 2.33
CA THR A 282 -13.59 9.38 2.94
C THR A 282 -14.09 8.64 4.17
N GLY A 283 -13.35 7.59 4.56
CA GLY A 283 -13.64 6.76 5.71
C GLY A 283 -14.94 5.98 5.63
N ALA A 284 -15.39 5.43 6.75
CA ALA A 284 -16.61 4.65 6.83
C ALA A 284 -17.87 5.43 6.42
N PRO A 285 -18.04 6.72 6.79
CA PRO A 285 -19.17 7.54 6.31
C PRO A 285 -19.15 7.73 4.79
N GLY A 286 -17.98 7.92 4.19
CA GLY A 286 -17.83 8.06 2.75
C GLY A 286 -18.19 6.76 2.02
N MET A 287 -17.81 5.62 2.58
CA MET A 287 -18.20 4.31 2.05
C MET A 287 -19.70 4.09 2.08
N ALA A 288 -20.38 4.52 3.14
CA ALA A 288 -21.85 4.44 3.23
C ALA A 288 -22.54 5.27 2.14
N ARG A 289 -22.05 6.49 1.89
CA ARG A 289 -22.57 7.34 0.80
C ARG A 289 -22.30 6.75 -0.58
N CYS A 290 -21.12 6.18 -0.79
CA CYS A 290 -20.80 5.48 -2.03
C CYS A 290 -21.73 4.30 -2.27
N ALA A 291 -21.97 3.48 -1.24
CA ALA A 291 -22.90 2.36 -1.33
C ALA A 291 -24.32 2.80 -1.68
N GLN A 292 -24.80 3.88 -1.08
CA GLN A 292 -26.10 4.45 -1.39
C GLN A 292 -26.17 4.94 -2.84
N ALA A 293 -25.13 5.62 -3.32
CA ALA A 293 -25.09 6.08 -4.71
C ALA A 293 -25.10 4.92 -5.72
N VAL A 294 -24.46 3.79 -5.38
CA VAL A 294 -24.56 2.55 -6.20
C VAL A 294 -25.97 2.02 -6.23
N LEU A 295 -26.65 1.96 -5.07
CA LEU A 295 -28.02 1.44 -4.96
C LEU A 295 -29.06 2.33 -5.66
N ASP A 296 -28.83 3.64 -5.65
CA ASP A 296 -29.71 4.64 -6.26
C ASP A 296 -29.42 4.85 -7.76
N ASP A 297 -28.44 4.09 -8.32
CA ASP A 297 -27.98 4.22 -9.71
C ASP A 297 -27.55 5.67 -10.08
N THR A 298 -27.01 6.37 -9.10
CA THR A 298 -26.53 7.76 -9.26
C THR A 298 -25.03 7.86 -9.50
N LEU A 299 -24.31 6.73 -9.46
CA LEU A 299 -22.96 6.66 -9.97
C LEU A 299 -23.01 6.75 -11.48
N GLY A 300 -22.59 7.89 -12.02
CA GLY A 300 -22.50 8.07 -13.48
C GLY A 300 -21.68 6.95 -14.12
N ASP A 301 -21.97 6.65 -15.39
CA ASP A 301 -21.20 5.71 -16.20
C ASP A 301 -19.73 6.09 -16.19
N VAL A 302 -18.90 5.36 -15.46
CA VAL A 302 -17.44 5.49 -15.54
C VAL A 302 -17.00 4.94 -16.88
N LYS A 303 -16.86 5.83 -17.86
CA LYS A 303 -16.34 5.45 -19.17
C LYS A 303 -14.85 5.22 -19.08
N LEU A 304 -14.42 4.05 -19.49
CA LEU A 304 -13.00 3.77 -19.71
C LEU A 304 -12.48 4.48 -20.95
N PRO A 305 -11.15 4.70 -21.05
CA PRO A 305 -10.51 5.27 -22.22
C PRO A 305 -10.75 4.46 -23.51
N ASP A 306 -11.05 3.17 -23.38
CA ASP A 306 -11.40 2.27 -24.49
C ASP A 306 -12.89 2.32 -24.88
N GLY A 307 -13.68 3.20 -24.24
CA GLY A 307 -15.13 3.34 -24.46
C GLY A 307 -15.97 2.30 -23.75
N GLY A 308 -15.38 1.40 -22.98
CA GLY A 308 -16.09 0.42 -22.17
C GLY A 308 -16.76 1.04 -20.95
N THR A 309 -17.93 0.52 -20.56
CA THR A 309 -18.56 0.84 -19.26
C THR A 309 -18.06 -0.17 -18.24
N ARG A 310 -17.48 0.29 -17.15
CA ARG A 310 -17.07 -0.62 -16.07
C ARG A 310 -18.24 -0.98 -15.19
N ALA A 311 -18.36 -2.25 -14.87
CA ALA A 311 -18.86 -2.63 -13.58
C ALA A 311 -17.83 -2.14 -12.53
N LEU A 312 -18.23 -1.19 -11.71
CA LEU A 312 -17.41 -0.45 -10.74
C LEU A 312 -16.54 -1.32 -9.83
N PHE A 313 -16.91 -2.58 -9.65
CA PHE A 313 -16.25 -3.54 -8.78
C PHE A 313 -15.71 -4.78 -9.54
N ALA A 314 -15.86 -4.82 -10.86
CA ALA A 314 -15.46 -5.97 -11.66
C ALA A 314 -13.93 -6.08 -11.84
N GLU A 315 -13.20 -5.02 -11.59
CA GLU A 315 -11.74 -5.11 -11.56
C GLU A 315 -11.26 -5.59 -10.19
N ALA A 316 -10.60 -6.72 -10.21
CA ALA A 316 -10.14 -7.46 -9.05
C ALA A 316 -9.24 -6.66 -8.08
N GLN A 317 -8.70 -5.51 -8.48
CA GLN A 317 -7.81 -4.72 -7.64
C GLN A 317 -8.53 -4.01 -6.49
N ILE A 318 -9.67 -3.38 -6.75
CA ILE A 318 -10.37 -2.56 -5.74
C ILE A 318 -10.82 -3.38 -4.54
N PRO A 319 -11.58 -4.48 -4.71
CA PRO A 319 -11.94 -5.34 -3.58
C PRO A 319 -10.74 -6.02 -2.90
N ASN A 320 -9.67 -6.32 -3.65
CA ASN A 320 -8.48 -6.92 -3.06
C ASN A 320 -7.77 -6.00 -2.08
N HIS A 321 -7.65 -4.72 -2.40
CA HIS A 321 -7.14 -3.73 -1.46
C HIS A 321 -7.98 -3.69 -0.18
N GLY A 322 -9.33 -3.79 -0.32
CA GLY A 322 -10.23 -3.93 0.81
C GLY A 322 -9.93 -5.16 1.66
N VAL A 323 -9.81 -6.34 1.04
CA VAL A 323 -9.52 -7.60 1.75
C VAL A 323 -8.23 -7.50 2.56
N MET A 324 -7.13 -7.10 1.91
CA MET A 324 -5.81 -7.09 2.54
C MET A 324 -5.69 -5.96 3.57
N GLY A 325 -6.19 -4.77 3.26
CA GLY A 325 -6.16 -3.64 4.17
C GLY A 325 -6.92 -3.93 5.47
N ARG A 326 -8.14 -4.49 5.37
CA ARG A 326 -8.94 -4.82 6.57
C ARG A 326 -8.33 -5.97 7.38
N ALA A 327 -7.68 -6.92 6.73
CA ALA A 327 -6.91 -7.94 7.43
C ALA A 327 -5.75 -7.33 8.23
N SER A 328 -5.02 -6.38 7.65
CA SER A 328 -3.96 -5.65 8.35
C SER A 328 -4.51 -4.78 9.49
N ALA A 329 -5.64 -4.09 9.27
CA ALA A 329 -6.31 -3.33 10.32
C ALA A 329 -6.72 -4.21 11.50
N ALA A 330 -7.26 -5.41 11.22
CA ALA A 330 -7.59 -6.38 12.26
C ALA A 330 -6.34 -6.88 13.01
N GLY A 331 -5.25 -7.17 12.29
CA GLY A 331 -3.98 -7.56 12.89
C GLY A 331 -3.41 -6.47 13.82
N TYR A 332 -3.43 -5.23 13.36
CA TYR A 332 -3.06 -4.06 14.16
C TYR A 332 -3.89 -3.97 15.46
N LEU A 333 -5.22 -4.03 15.33
CA LEU A 333 -6.10 -3.94 16.50
C LEU A 333 -5.90 -5.10 17.48
N ARG A 334 -5.62 -6.32 17.01
CA ARG A 334 -5.24 -7.46 17.89
C ARG A 334 -3.96 -7.19 18.65
N ARG A 335 -2.97 -6.55 18.04
CA ARG A 335 -1.76 -6.16 18.76
C ARG A 335 -2.04 -5.11 19.82
N VAL A 336 -2.93 -4.14 19.52
CA VAL A 336 -3.39 -3.15 20.53
C VAL A 336 -4.09 -3.85 21.70
N VAL A 337 -4.96 -4.84 21.44
CA VAL A 337 -5.60 -5.66 22.47
C VAL A 337 -4.54 -6.33 23.37
N ALA A 338 -3.55 -6.99 22.78
CA ALA A 338 -2.49 -7.64 23.52
C ALA A 338 -1.72 -6.68 24.44
N GLU A 339 -1.46 -5.45 23.96
CA GLU A 339 -0.79 -4.43 24.78
C GLU A 339 -1.68 -3.88 25.91
N LEU A 340 -3.00 -3.76 25.69
CA LEU A 340 -3.95 -3.40 26.75
C LEU A 340 -4.00 -4.50 27.82
N ASP A 341 -4.15 -5.76 27.39
CA ASP A 341 -4.23 -6.92 28.31
C ASP A 341 -2.95 -7.06 29.14
N LEU A 342 -1.77 -6.89 28.57
CA LEU A 342 -0.48 -6.88 29.27
C LEU A 342 -0.39 -5.81 30.36
N ARG A 343 -1.22 -4.77 30.29
CA ARG A 343 -1.27 -3.67 31.24
C ARG A 343 -2.47 -3.73 32.20
N GLY A 344 -3.28 -4.78 32.08
CA GLY A 344 -4.51 -4.93 32.85
C GLY A 344 -5.58 -3.88 32.52
N LEU A 345 -5.52 -3.30 31.30
CA LEU A 345 -6.50 -2.32 30.83
C LEU A 345 -7.64 -3.04 30.06
N PRO A 346 -8.89 -2.56 30.15
CA PRO A 346 -9.98 -3.12 29.36
C PRO A 346 -9.72 -3.09 27.87
N SER A 347 -9.90 -4.21 27.19
CA SER A 347 -9.62 -4.36 25.75
C SER A 347 -10.87 -4.70 24.91
N THR A 348 -12.02 -4.86 25.52
CA THR A 348 -13.26 -5.40 24.91
C THR A 348 -13.68 -4.63 23.66
N ALA A 349 -13.70 -3.29 23.72
CA ALA A 349 -14.10 -2.46 22.57
C ALA A 349 -13.12 -2.59 21.41
N VAL A 350 -11.80 -2.57 21.68
CA VAL A 350 -10.77 -2.74 20.64
C VAL A 350 -10.84 -4.15 20.03
N ALA A 351 -11.12 -5.17 20.85
CA ALA A 351 -11.33 -6.54 20.38
C ALA A 351 -12.60 -6.66 19.50
N ALA A 352 -13.65 -5.93 19.81
CA ALA A 352 -14.85 -5.86 18.97
C ALA A 352 -14.53 -5.19 17.63
N ALA A 353 -13.78 -4.09 17.64
CA ALA A 353 -13.31 -3.43 16.42
C ALA A 353 -12.44 -4.37 15.54
N ALA A 354 -11.55 -5.16 16.14
CA ALA A 354 -10.74 -6.14 15.42
C ALA A 354 -11.61 -7.18 14.69
N ARG A 355 -12.61 -7.74 15.37
CA ARG A 355 -13.57 -8.68 14.75
C ARG A 355 -14.38 -8.03 13.64
N GLY A 356 -14.78 -6.78 13.82
CA GLY A 356 -15.47 -6.01 12.77
C GLY A 356 -14.62 -5.85 11.50
N MET A 357 -13.31 -5.57 11.63
CA MET A 357 -12.40 -5.50 10.49
C MET A 357 -12.20 -6.87 9.82
N GLU A 358 -12.17 -7.96 10.56
CA GLU A 358 -12.16 -9.32 9.99
C GLU A 358 -13.43 -9.60 9.18
N GLN A 359 -14.58 -9.21 9.71
CA GLN A 359 -15.87 -9.32 9.00
C GLN A 359 -15.88 -8.46 7.74
N SER A 360 -15.41 -7.22 7.81
CA SER A 360 -15.28 -6.34 6.64
C SER A 360 -14.39 -6.97 5.57
N SER A 361 -13.22 -7.52 5.96
CA SER A 361 -12.34 -8.25 5.05
C SER A 361 -13.05 -9.44 4.37
N ALA A 362 -13.85 -10.19 5.11
CA ALA A 362 -14.62 -11.31 4.55
C ALA A 362 -15.68 -10.83 3.52
N LEU A 363 -16.39 -9.75 3.82
CA LEU A 363 -17.35 -9.17 2.89
C LEU A 363 -16.70 -8.61 1.62
N PHE A 364 -15.50 -8.03 1.71
CA PHE A 364 -14.73 -7.63 0.53
C PHE A 364 -14.35 -8.82 -0.35
N ARG A 365 -14.13 -10.01 0.22
CA ARG A 365 -13.93 -11.23 -0.58
C ARG A 365 -15.17 -11.62 -1.37
N GLU A 366 -16.37 -11.45 -0.79
CA GLU A 366 -17.64 -11.66 -1.50
C GLU A 366 -17.79 -10.61 -2.62
N LEU A 367 -17.59 -9.32 -2.29
CA LEU A 367 -17.70 -8.20 -3.23
C LEU A 367 -16.81 -8.38 -4.47
N ARG A 368 -15.63 -8.97 -4.31
CA ARG A 368 -14.69 -9.23 -5.40
C ARG A 368 -15.30 -10.08 -6.53
N TYR A 369 -16.15 -11.03 -6.18
CA TYR A 369 -16.74 -11.97 -7.16
C TYR A 369 -18.12 -11.53 -7.63
N GLU A 370 -18.70 -10.50 -7.02
CA GLU A 370 -20.01 -10.01 -7.41
C GLU A 370 -19.93 -9.28 -8.76
N ARG A 371 -20.84 -9.63 -9.67
CA ARG A 371 -20.95 -9.07 -11.02
C ARG A 371 -22.18 -8.22 -11.21
N ASP A 372 -23.20 -8.43 -10.38
CA ASP A 372 -24.39 -7.60 -10.37
C ASP A 372 -24.13 -6.32 -9.57
N LEU A 373 -24.33 -5.17 -10.21
CA LEU A 373 -24.02 -3.88 -9.60
C LEU A 373 -24.88 -3.60 -8.37
N LYS A 374 -26.16 -4.00 -8.39
CA LYS A 374 -27.08 -3.80 -7.27
C LYS A 374 -26.70 -4.70 -6.09
N ALA A 375 -26.33 -5.95 -6.35
CA ALA A 375 -25.83 -6.86 -5.33
C ALA A 375 -24.48 -6.37 -4.77
N ALA A 376 -23.60 -5.85 -5.61
CA ALA A 376 -22.35 -5.23 -5.18
C ALA A 376 -22.60 -3.99 -4.29
N GLY A 377 -23.57 -3.15 -4.64
CA GLY A 377 -24.00 -2.02 -3.81
C GLY A 377 -24.54 -2.46 -2.44
N ALA A 378 -25.33 -3.53 -2.40
CA ALA A 378 -25.84 -4.10 -1.15
C ALA A 378 -24.72 -4.67 -0.27
N LEU A 379 -23.72 -5.34 -0.88
CA LEU A 379 -22.52 -5.80 -0.15
C LEU A 379 -21.71 -4.63 0.40
N LEU A 380 -21.48 -3.59 -0.41
CA LEU A 380 -20.78 -2.39 0.03
C LEU A 380 -21.48 -1.68 1.18
N ALA A 381 -22.83 -1.63 1.15
CA ALA A 381 -23.63 -1.09 2.25
C ALA A 381 -23.46 -1.91 3.54
N ARG A 382 -23.40 -3.23 3.44
CA ARG A 382 -23.12 -4.11 4.60
C ARG A 382 -21.70 -3.86 5.13
N ILE A 383 -20.69 -3.71 4.26
CA ILE A 383 -19.32 -3.38 4.65
C ILE A 383 -19.30 -2.05 5.38
N ALA A 384 -19.93 -1.03 4.83
CA ALA A 384 -20.01 0.30 5.44
C ALA A 384 -20.66 0.26 6.84
N GLN A 385 -21.74 -0.52 7.00
CA GLN A 385 -22.40 -0.70 8.29
C GLN A 385 -21.45 -1.33 9.33
N VAL A 386 -20.71 -2.37 8.94
CA VAL A 386 -19.70 -3.00 9.80
C VAL A 386 -18.62 -1.99 10.17
N GLU A 387 -18.11 -1.20 9.23
CA GLU A 387 -17.04 -0.24 9.49
C GLU A 387 -17.51 0.98 10.31
N LEU A 388 -18.77 1.38 10.21
CA LEU A 388 -19.38 2.36 11.13
C LEU A 388 -19.46 1.81 12.56
N SER A 389 -19.77 0.52 12.72
CA SER A 389 -19.72 -0.14 14.03
C SER A 389 -18.28 -0.21 14.56
N VAL A 390 -17.30 -0.56 13.71
CA VAL A 390 -15.87 -0.54 14.06
C VAL A 390 -15.44 0.86 14.52
N LEU A 391 -15.88 1.90 13.84
CA LEU A 391 -15.59 3.28 14.23
C LEU A 391 -16.07 3.56 15.66
N ALA A 392 -17.33 3.21 15.99
CA ALA A 392 -17.88 3.40 17.32
C ALA A 392 -17.11 2.62 18.40
N GLU A 393 -16.71 1.38 18.10
CA GLU A 393 -15.90 0.56 19.01
C GLU A 393 -14.48 1.12 19.18
N MET A 394 -13.85 1.63 18.13
CA MET A 394 -12.55 2.29 18.25
C MET A 394 -12.64 3.60 19.05
N GLU A 395 -13.72 4.36 18.92
CA GLU A 395 -13.97 5.56 19.73
C GLU A 395 -14.11 5.20 21.22
N ALA A 396 -14.88 4.16 21.52
CA ALA A 396 -15.02 3.65 22.89
C ALA A 396 -13.68 3.14 23.45
N GLY A 397 -12.87 2.47 22.63
CA GLY A 397 -11.56 1.95 23.00
C GLY A 397 -10.48 3.00 23.19
N TRP A 398 -10.64 4.20 22.63
CA TRP A 398 -9.62 5.25 22.69
C TRP A 398 -9.27 5.64 24.13
N VAL A 399 -10.24 5.66 25.04
CA VAL A 399 -10.01 6.02 26.45
C VAL A 399 -8.96 5.11 27.08
N GLN A 400 -9.03 3.79 26.81
CA GLN A 400 -8.09 2.80 27.32
C GLN A 400 -6.74 2.87 26.61
N VAL A 401 -6.74 3.04 25.29
CA VAL A 401 -5.50 3.20 24.51
C VAL A 401 -4.72 4.45 24.95
N ALA A 402 -5.42 5.54 25.25
CA ALA A 402 -4.78 6.75 25.76
C ALA A 402 -4.08 6.57 27.13
N LEU A 403 -4.49 5.57 27.91
CA LEU A 403 -3.89 5.20 29.19
C LEU A 403 -2.65 4.30 29.06
N ILE A 404 -2.34 3.80 27.87
CA ILE A 404 -1.11 3.03 27.64
C ILE A 404 0.09 3.95 27.88
N THR A 405 0.83 3.71 28.96
CA THR A 405 2.02 4.47 29.33
C THR A 405 3.29 3.81 28.82
N GLU A 406 4.33 4.59 28.62
CA GLU A 406 5.65 4.06 28.26
C GLU A 406 6.17 3.14 29.39
N ARG A 407 6.79 2.02 29.00
CA ARG A 407 7.43 1.13 29.98
C ARG A 407 8.66 1.83 30.55
N SER A 408 8.86 1.72 31.84
CA SER A 408 10.10 2.18 32.47
C SER A 408 11.32 1.50 31.80
N PRO A 409 12.44 2.21 31.61
CA PRO A 409 13.67 1.61 31.07
C PRO A 409 14.10 0.31 31.76
N ALA A 410 13.83 0.18 33.06
CA ALA A 410 14.14 -1.03 33.83
C ALA A 410 13.32 -2.28 33.40
N THR A 411 12.16 -2.11 32.77
CA THR A 411 11.30 -3.21 32.26
C THR A 411 11.56 -3.55 30.80
N ARG A 412 12.43 -2.78 30.11
CA ARG A 412 12.81 -3.04 28.71
C ARG A 412 13.89 -4.10 28.55
N ALA A 413 14.60 -4.43 29.61
CA ALA A 413 15.74 -5.34 29.62
C ALA A 413 15.42 -6.79 30.06
N ALA A 414 14.17 -7.09 30.38
CA ALA A 414 13.67 -8.41 30.71
C ALA A 414 12.79 -8.95 29.56
#